data_ebb2539370c6420d833a6299dadc0db2
#
_entry.id   ebb2539370c6420d833a6299dadc0db2
#
_cell.length_a   1.000
_cell.length_b   1.000
_cell.length_c   1.000
_cell.angle_alpha   90.00
_cell.angle_beta   90.00
_cell.angle_gamma   90.00
#
_symmetry.space_group_name_H-M   'P 1'
#
loop_
_entity.id
_entity.type
_entity.pdbx_description
1 polymer ?
#
loop_
_entity_poly.entity_id
_entity_poly.type
_entity_poly.pdbx_seq_one_letter_code
_entity_poly.pdbx_strand_id
1 'polypeptide(L)'
;MLFRSLADRLLDINPRVKVYPVAAFLKDEAMEELLDAAKYDFVVDAIDSLSPKVFLIALSKRRGLPVISSMGAGAKRDASLIEVADIARSYNCTLARAVRKRLRKLGISRGVPVVFSSELPDESSVMEIEGERCKRSTTGIISYMPTQ
;
A
#
# COMPACT_ATOMS: atom_id res chain seq x y z
N MET A 1 -4.72 -16.19 9.39
CA MET A 1 -6.15 -15.94 9.67
C MET A 1 -6.76 -14.82 8.81
N LEU A 2 -6.17 -13.64 8.72
CA LEU A 2 -6.62 -12.53 7.84
C LEU A 2 -6.71 -12.89 6.33
N PHE A 3 -5.83 -13.72 5.88
CA PHE A 3 -5.69 -14.15 4.51
C PHE A 3 -6.90 -14.96 3.97
N ARG A 4 -7.43 -15.91 4.76
CA ARG A 4 -8.64 -16.63 4.39
C ARG A 4 -9.87 -15.71 4.39
N SER A 5 -9.96 -14.81 5.35
CA SER A 5 -11.10 -13.90 5.45
C SER A 5 -11.22 -12.94 4.27
N LEU A 6 -10.11 -12.52 3.64
CA LEU A 6 -10.16 -11.68 2.44
C LEU A 6 -10.67 -12.47 1.22
N ALA A 7 -10.18 -13.70 1.04
CA ALA A 7 -10.66 -14.57 -0.04
C ALA A 7 -12.16 -14.87 0.10
N ASP A 8 -12.59 -15.23 1.30
CA ASP A 8 -14.00 -15.50 1.62
C ASP A 8 -14.87 -14.24 1.36
N ARG A 9 -14.36 -13.06 1.75
CA ARG A 9 -15.05 -11.79 1.51
C ARG A 9 -15.20 -11.47 0.02
N LEU A 10 -14.18 -11.74 -0.78
CA LEU A 10 -14.24 -11.54 -2.23
C LEU A 10 -15.26 -12.47 -2.88
N LEU A 11 -15.33 -13.72 -2.44
CA LEU A 11 -16.31 -14.70 -2.92
C LEU A 11 -17.74 -14.37 -2.46
N ASP A 12 -17.90 -13.80 -1.28
CA ASP A 12 -19.18 -13.29 -0.77
C ASP A 12 -19.71 -12.12 -1.63
N ILE A 13 -18.81 -11.20 -2.01
CA ILE A 13 -19.15 -10.06 -2.87
C ILE A 13 -19.46 -10.50 -4.31
N ASN A 14 -18.66 -11.41 -4.86
CA ASN A 14 -18.84 -11.95 -6.19
C ASN A 14 -18.52 -13.46 -6.24
N PRO A 15 -19.54 -14.32 -6.14
CA PRO A 15 -19.34 -15.78 -6.15
C PRO A 15 -18.70 -16.34 -7.42
N ARG A 16 -18.66 -15.56 -8.51
CA ARG A 16 -18.05 -15.97 -9.79
C ARG A 16 -16.59 -15.57 -9.92
N VAL A 17 -16.05 -14.79 -8.98
CA VAL A 17 -14.64 -14.41 -9.03
C VAL A 17 -13.74 -15.61 -8.75
N LYS A 18 -12.66 -15.73 -9.50
CA LYS A 18 -11.61 -16.73 -9.21
C LYS A 18 -10.56 -16.08 -8.33
N VAL A 19 -10.41 -16.58 -7.12
CA VAL A 19 -9.44 -16.09 -6.14
C VAL A 19 -8.33 -17.11 -6.01
N TYR A 20 -7.08 -16.68 -6.15
CA TYR A 20 -5.87 -17.50 -6.01
C TYR A 20 -5.02 -16.96 -4.84
N PRO A 21 -5.34 -17.35 -3.61
CA PRO A 21 -4.63 -16.86 -2.45
C PRO A 21 -3.22 -17.46 -2.38
N VAL A 22 -2.22 -16.60 -2.17
CA VAL A 22 -0.81 -17.00 -2.01
C VAL A 22 -0.36 -16.67 -0.60
N ALA A 23 -0.18 -17.68 0.26
CA ALA A 23 0.29 -17.54 1.64
C ALA A 23 1.82 -17.54 1.68
N ALA A 24 2.44 -16.48 1.20
CA ALA A 24 3.89 -16.33 1.19
C ALA A 24 4.32 -14.93 1.65
N PHE A 25 5.51 -14.85 2.23
CA PHE A 25 6.15 -13.57 2.50
C PHE A 25 6.84 -13.10 1.20
N LEU A 26 6.20 -12.18 0.51
CA LEU A 26 6.66 -11.68 -0.78
C LEU A 26 7.78 -10.66 -0.58
N LYS A 27 8.99 -11.06 -0.92
CA LYS A 27 10.17 -10.23 -0.88
C LYS A 27 11.09 -10.60 -2.06
N ASP A 28 11.67 -9.59 -2.68
CA ASP A 28 12.69 -9.73 -3.74
C ASP A 28 12.27 -10.75 -4.84
N GLU A 29 13.00 -11.84 -5.01
CA GLU A 29 12.77 -12.87 -6.03
C GLU A 29 11.38 -13.49 -5.99
N ALA A 30 10.83 -13.79 -4.80
CA ALA A 30 9.48 -14.35 -4.67
C ALA A 30 8.38 -13.41 -5.22
N MET A 31 8.61 -12.09 -5.18
CA MET A 31 7.71 -11.12 -5.77
C MET A 31 7.85 -11.07 -7.30
N GLU A 32 9.07 -11.25 -7.81
CA GLU A 32 9.33 -11.38 -9.25
C GLU A 32 8.65 -12.63 -9.81
N GLU A 33 8.86 -13.77 -9.17
CA GLU A 33 8.22 -15.04 -9.53
C GLU A 33 6.69 -14.94 -9.54
N LEU A 34 6.11 -14.29 -8.53
CA LEU A 34 4.66 -14.10 -8.47
C LEU A 34 4.15 -13.27 -9.66
N LEU A 35 4.84 -12.20 -10.02
CA LEU A 35 4.44 -11.37 -11.15
C LEU A 35 4.72 -12.01 -12.51
N ASP A 36 5.57 -13.05 -12.56
CA ASP A 36 5.83 -13.85 -13.77
C ASP A 36 4.90 -15.05 -13.88
N ALA A 37 4.26 -15.47 -12.78
CA ALA A 37 3.41 -16.66 -12.73
C ALA A 37 2.14 -16.54 -13.58
N ALA A 38 1.68 -15.31 -13.88
CA ALA A 38 0.49 -15.06 -14.68
C ALA A 38 0.57 -13.72 -15.43
N LYS A 39 -0.26 -13.57 -16.46
CA LYS A 39 -0.46 -12.28 -17.11
C LYS A 39 -1.43 -11.46 -16.27
N TYR A 40 -0.93 -10.42 -15.63
CA TYR A 40 -1.75 -9.49 -14.86
C TYR A 40 -2.11 -8.26 -15.68
N ASP A 41 -3.34 -7.79 -15.56
CA ASP A 41 -3.82 -6.55 -16.18
C ASP A 41 -3.59 -5.34 -15.27
N PHE A 42 -3.54 -5.55 -13.95
CA PHE A 42 -3.44 -4.49 -12.96
C PHE A 42 -2.84 -4.98 -11.65
N VAL A 43 -2.10 -4.12 -10.97
CA VAL A 43 -1.53 -4.37 -9.63
C VAL A 43 -2.12 -3.41 -8.62
N VAL A 44 -2.68 -3.93 -7.54
CA VAL A 44 -3.12 -3.14 -6.37
C VAL A 44 -2.16 -3.42 -5.22
N ASP A 45 -1.42 -2.40 -4.83
CA ASP A 45 -0.49 -2.47 -3.71
C ASP A 45 -1.12 -1.91 -2.43
N ALA A 46 -1.29 -2.77 -1.44
CA ALA A 46 -1.75 -2.41 -0.10
C ALA A 46 -0.73 -2.82 0.99
N ILE A 47 0.54 -2.96 0.64
CA ILE A 47 1.62 -3.31 1.57
C ILE A 47 1.91 -2.11 2.48
N ASP A 48 2.04 -2.31 3.78
CA ASP A 48 2.39 -1.29 4.77
C ASP A 48 3.90 -1.11 4.95
N SER A 49 4.68 -2.11 4.60
CA SER A 49 6.15 -2.14 4.74
C SER A 49 6.83 -1.44 3.58
N LEU A 50 7.74 -0.52 3.89
CA LEU A 50 8.33 0.40 2.91
C LEU A 50 9.14 -0.30 1.81
N SER A 51 9.99 -1.27 2.15
CA SER A 51 10.89 -1.89 1.17
C SER A 51 10.15 -2.78 0.17
N PRO A 52 9.27 -3.72 0.58
CA PRO A 52 8.48 -4.51 -0.35
C PRO A 52 7.54 -3.67 -1.21
N LYS A 53 6.92 -2.63 -0.63
CA LYS A 53 6.07 -1.68 -1.35
C LYS A 53 6.82 -0.99 -2.49
N VAL A 54 7.98 -0.41 -2.20
CA VAL A 54 8.82 0.26 -3.20
C VAL A 54 9.28 -0.72 -4.28
N PHE A 55 9.63 -1.95 -3.89
CA PHE A 55 10.04 -3.00 -4.81
C PHE A 55 8.90 -3.39 -5.76
N LEU A 56 7.69 -3.65 -5.23
CA LEU A 56 6.51 -3.98 -6.04
C LEU A 56 6.17 -2.88 -7.05
N ILE A 57 6.14 -1.62 -6.60
CA ILE A 57 5.86 -0.48 -7.48
C ILE A 57 6.92 -0.37 -8.59
N ALA A 58 8.20 -0.45 -8.23
CA ALA A 58 9.29 -0.34 -9.19
C ALA A 58 9.28 -1.52 -10.19
N LEU A 59 9.01 -2.72 -9.72
CA LEU A 59 8.90 -3.91 -10.55
C LEU A 59 7.73 -3.83 -11.53
N SER A 60 6.55 -3.42 -11.05
CA SER A 60 5.38 -3.19 -11.89
C SER A 60 5.65 -2.16 -12.98
N LYS A 61 6.30 -1.05 -12.63
CA LYS A 61 6.68 0.00 -13.59
C LYS A 61 7.67 -0.53 -14.65
N ARG A 62 8.66 -1.31 -14.25
CA ARG A 62 9.63 -1.92 -15.19
C ARG A 62 8.96 -2.88 -16.18
N ARG A 63 7.93 -3.59 -15.74
CA ARG A 63 7.15 -4.53 -16.56
C ARG A 63 6.02 -3.88 -17.37
N GLY A 64 5.85 -2.57 -17.24
CA GLY A 64 4.74 -1.85 -17.90
C GLY A 64 3.37 -2.19 -17.33
N LEU A 65 3.30 -2.81 -16.15
CA LEU A 65 2.05 -3.15 -15.47
C LEU A 65 1.46 -1.90 -14.81
N PRO A 66 0.18 -1.58 -15.05
CA PRO A 66 -0.51 -0.55 -14.31
C PRO A 66 -0.54 -0.90 -12.81
N VAL A 67 -0.21 0.07 -11.96
CA VAL A 67 -0.18 -0.12 -10.51
C VAL A 67 -0.82 1.06 -9.81
N ILE A 68 -1.63 0.80 -8.79
CA ILE A 68 -2.09 1.77 -7.79
C ILE A 68 -1.62 1.34 -6.42
N SER A 69 -1.23 2.29 -5.58
CA SER A 69 -0.67 1.98 -4.26
C SER A 69 -1.39 2.75 -3.16
N SER A 70 -1.93 2.02 -2.18
CA SER A 70 -2.49 2.61 -0.96
C SER A 70 -1.37 3.04 -0.02
N MET A 71 -1.46 4.27 0.47
CA MET A 71 -0.49 4.84 1.41
C MET A 71 -0.94 4.63 2.87
N GLY A 72 -0.21 5.21 3.81
CA GLY A 72 -0.50 5.06 5.23
C GLY A 72 -1.77 5.79 5.65
N ALA A 73 -2.61 5.07 6.41
CA ALA A 73 -3.82 5.60 7.04
C ALA A 73 -3.67 5.76 8.56
N GLY A 74 -2.48 5.53 9.11
CA GLY A 74 -2.19 5.68 10.54
C GLY A 74 -2.48 7.08 11.04
N ALA A 75 -3.21 7.20 12.16
CA ALA A 75 -3.64 8.46 12.77
C ALA A 75 -4.53 9.35 11.87
N LYS A 76 -5.24 8.76 10.91
CA LYS A 76 -6.22 9.40 10.03
C LYS A 76 -7.62 8.99 10.43
N ARG A 77 -8.57 9.93 10.49
CA ARG A 77 -9.94 9.70 10.97
C ARG A 77 -11.00 10.16 9.98
N ASP A 78 -10.68 11.13 9.14
CA ASP A 78 -11.62 11.71 8.19
C ASP A 78 -11.48 11.06 6.81
N ALA A 79 -12.45 10.21 6.47
CA ALA A 79 -12.51 9.53 5.19
C ALA A 79 -12.77 10.48 4.01
N SER A 80 -13.36 11.65 4.25
CA SER A 80 -13.61 12.66 3.22
C SER A 80 -12.34 13.31 2.67
N LEU A 81 -11.22 13.18 3.41
CA LEU A 81 -9.89 13.67 3.03
C LEU A 81 -9.04 12.65 2.27
N ILE A 82 -9.66 11.54 1.83
CA ILE A 82 -8.98 10.56 0.97
C ILE A 82 -8.92 11.11 -0.46
N GLU A 83 -7.72 11.09 -1.00
CA GLU A 83 -7.42 11.57 -2.35
C GLU A 83 -6.74 10.48 -3.17
N VAL A 84 -6.99 10.53 -4.49
CA VAL A 84 -6.24 9.77 -5.49
C VAL A 84 -5.42 10.76 -6.32
N ALA A 85 -4.10 10.62 -6.26
CA ALA A 85 -3.20 11.48 -7.04
C ALA A 85 -1.93 10.73 -7.43
N ASP A 86 -1.12 11.35 -8.30
CA ASP A 86 0.23 10.87 -8.54
C ASP A 86 1.09 10.96 -7.27
N ILE A 87 1.97 10.00 -7.03
CA ILE A 87 2.89 9.98 -5.87
C ILE A 87 3.69 11.29 -5.74
N ALA A 88 4.00 11.96 -6.85
CA ALA A 88 4.72 13.24 -6.85
C ALA A 88 3.93 14.36 -6.19
N ARG A 89 2.59 14.28 -6.20
CA ARG A 89 1.67 15.28 -5.65
C ARG A 89 1.13 14.93 -4.27
N SER A 90 1.44 13.72 -3.75
CA SER A 90 1.00 13.34 -2.42
C SER A 90 1.65 14.20 -1.32
N TYR A 91 0.91 14.50 -0.27
CA TYR A 91 1.34 15.33 0.86
C TYR A 91 0.75 14.80 2.18
N ASN A 92 1.16 15.33 3.30
CA ASN A 92 0.67 14.99 4.66
C ASN A 92 0.68 13.48 4.99
N CYS A 93 1.45 12.67 4.25
CA CYS A 93 1.56 11.24 4.51
C CYS A 93 3.05 10.85 4.60
N THR A 94 3.47 10.37 5.75
CA THR A 94 4.87 9.98 6.03
C THR A 94 5.31 8.80 5.17
N LEU A 95 4.45 7.79 4.99
CA LEU A 95 4.74 6.63 4.14
C LEU A 95 4.89 7.07 2.68
N ALA A 96 3.97 7.88 2.16
CA ALA A 96 4.06 8.40 0.78
C ALA A 96 5.35 9.21 0.56
N ARG A 97 5.76 10.01 1.55
CA ARG A 97 7.03 10.76 1.51
C ARG A 97 8.24 9.81 1.40
N ALA A 98 8.24 8.74 2.20
CA ALA A 98 9.32 7.76 2.21
C ALA A 98 9.36 6.95 0.90
N VAL A 99 8.20 6.48 0.41
CA VAL A 99 8.07 5.78 -0.88
C VAL A 99 8.55 6.68 -2.01
N ARG A 100 8.07 7.90 -2.11
CA ARG A 100 8.49 8.88 -3.12
C ARG A 100 10.00 9.11 -3.13
N LYS A 101 10.61 9.26 -1.92
CA LYS A 101 12.06 9.43 -1.79
C LYS A 101 12.84 8.23 -2.34
N ARG A 102 12.37 7.00 -2.09
CA ARG A 102 13.02 5.78 -2.57
C ARG A 102 12.79 5.54 -4.06
N LEU A 103 11.58 5.78 -4.56
CA LEU A 103 11.27 5.67 -5.99
C LEU A 103 12.10 6.62 -6.84
N ARG A 104 12.32 7.86 -6.37
CA ARG A 104 13.21 8.82 -7.05
C ARG A 104 14.64 8.31 -7.20
N LYS A 105 15.17 7.59 -6.21
CA LYS A 105 16.51 6.96 -6.32
C LYS A 105 16.56 5.87 -7.38
N LEU A 106 15.41 5.30 -7.75
CA LEU A 106 15.26 4.30 -8.81
C LEU A 106 14.86 4.93 -10.15
N GLY A 107 14.92 6.26 -10.27
CA GLY A 107 14.56 6.98 -11.49
C GLY A 107 13.05 7.18 -11.69
N ILE A 108 12.22 6.77 -10.73
CA ILE A 108 10.76 6.88 -10.79
C ILE A 108 10.32 8.12 -10.00
N SER A 109 10.02 9.22 -10.70
CA SER A 109 9.62 10.48 -10.07
C SER A 109 8.11 10.74 -10.15
N ARG A 110 7.39 10.10 -11.08
CA ARG A 110 5.96 10.28 -11.37
C ARG A 110 5.37 9.07 -12.08
N GLY A 111 4.07 9.10 -12.34
CA GLY A 111 3.37 8.02 -13.04
C GLY A 111 3.03 6.84 -12.13
N VAL A 112 2.85 7.08 -10.84
CA VAL A 112 2.40 6.11 -9.84
C VAL A 112 1.18 6.67 -9.13
N PRO A 113 -0.04 6.26 -9.52
CA PRO A 113 -1.26 6.60 -8.79
C PRO A 113 -1.19 6.06 -7.35
N VAL A 114 -1.54 6.91 -6.40
CA VAL A 114 -1.61 6.54 -4.98
C VAL A 114 -2.90 7.01 -4.35
N VAL A 115 -3.41 6.21 -3.41
CA VAL A 115 -4.53 6.56 -2.53
C VAL A 115 -3.93 6.98 -1.20
N PHE A 116 -4.22 8.19 -0.75
CA PHE A 116 -3.70 8.71 0.51
C PHE A 116 -4.70 9.68 1.15
N SER A 117 -4.58 9.91 2.45
CA SER A 117 -5.35 10.96 3.11
C SER A 117 -4.50 12.22 3.26
N SER A 118 -5.07 13.35 2.89
CA SER A 118 -4.49 14.70 3.06
C SER A 118 -4.59 15.23 4.50
N GLU A 119 -5.30 14.53 5.38
CA GLU A 119 -5.40 14.85 6.79
C GLU A 119 -4.01 14.94 7.44
N LEU A 120 -3.78 15.95 8.28
CA LEU A 120 -2.58 16.02 9.11
C LEU A 120 -2.68 14.97 10.23
N PRO A 121 -1.66 14.14 10.43
CA PRO A 121 -1.63 13.22 11.57
C PRO A 121 -1.69 14.00 12.88
N ASP A 122 -2.53 13.56 13.81
CA ASP A 122 -2.53 14.06 15.17
C ASP A 122 -1.22 13.61 15.86
N GLU A 123 -0.41 14.56 16.30
CA GLU A 123 0.87 14.27 16.97
C GLU A 123 0.69 13.45 18.25
N SER A 124 -0.44 13.60 18.95
CA SER A 124 -0.78 12.78 20.12
C SER A 124 -1.01 11.30 19.80
N SER A 125 -1.23 10.97 18.53
CA SER A 125 -1.47 9.60 18.05
C SER A 125 -0.18 8.85 17.72
N VAL A 126 0.99 9.48 17.85
CA VAL A 126 2.28 8.85 17.57
C VAL A 126 2.86 8.28 18.86
N MET A 127 2.93 6.95 18.95
CA MET A 127 3.56 6.27 20.08
C MET A 127 5.00 5.91 19.75
N GLU A 128 5.93 6.31 20.63
CA GLU A 128 7.29 5.77 20.63
C GLU A 128 7.28 4.47 21.44
N ILE A 129 7.64 3.37 20.82
CA ILE A 129 7.81 2.09 21.50
C ILE A 129 9.30 1.92 21.76
N GLU A 130 9.69 1.84 23.03
CA GLU A 130 11.09 1.56 23.42
C GLU A 130 11.58 0.27 22.74
N GLY A 131 12.71 0.35 22.05
CA GLY A 131 13.33 -0.80 21.36
C GLY A 131 12.94 -0.97 19.90
N GLU A 132 11.96 -0.26 19.37
CA GLU A 132 11.63 -0.29 17.92
C GLU A 132 12.24 0.91 17.18
N ARG A 133 12.84 0.64 16.02
CA ARG A 133 13.42 1.68 15.15
C ARG A 133 12.37 2.57 14.44
N CYS A 134 11.11 2.19 14.49
CA CYS A 134 10.03 2.90 13.82
C CYS A 134 8.95 3.29 14.82
N LYS A 135 8.56 4.56 14.79
CA LYS A 135 7.39 5.05 15.53
C LYS A 135 6.14 4.39 14.98
N ARG A 136 5.30 3.87 15.84
CA ARG A 136 3.97 3.38 15.48
C ARG A 136 2.93 4.44 15.78
N SER A 137 1.90 4.53 14.95
CA SER A 137 0.70 5.30 15.27
C SER A 137 -0.30 4.44 16.03
N THR A 138 -1.08 5.07 16.91
CA THR A 138 -2.21 4.38 17.55
C THR A 138 -3.19 3.89 16.48
N THR A 139 -3.71 2.70 16.71
CA THR A 139 -4.67 2.04 15.80
C THR A 139 -6.10 2.56 15.93
N GLY A 140 -6.30 3.74 16.47
CA GLY A 140 -7.64 4.35 16.64
C GLY A 140 -8.31 4.77 15.34
N ILE A 141 -8.16 3.98 14.28
CA ILE A 141 -8.53 4.32 12.93
C ILE A 141 -9.74 3.51 12.53
N ILE A 142 -10.60 4.15 11.81
CA ILE A 142 -11.69 3.50 11.11
C ILE A 142 -11.08 2.53 10.09
N SER A 143 -11.32 1.23 10.28
CA SER A 143 -10.65 0.15 9.54
C SER A 143 -10.90 0.17 8.02
N TYR A 144 -11.87 0.92 7.55
CA TYR A 144 -12.22 1.06 6.14
C TYR A 144 -11.55 2.24 5.42
N MET A 145 -10.80 3.10 6.14
CA MET A 145 -10.12 4.25 5.54
C MET A 145 -9.28 3.92 4.28
N PRO A 146 -8.53 2.82 4.25
CA PRO A 146 -7.75 2.47 3.05
C PRO A 146 -8.56 1.87 1.91
N THR A 147 -9.83 1.54 2.13
CA THR A 147 -10.67 0.76 1.20
C THR A 147 -11.81 1.54 0.57
N GLN A 148 -11.95 2.81 0.93
CA GLN A 148 -12.96 3.71 0.33
C GLN A 148 -12.51 4.40 -0.98
#